data_71a306f1316fcfbaf48f3bf7d3f98c9b
#
_entry.id   71a306f1316fcfbaf48f3bf7d3f98c9b
#
_cell.length_a   1.000
_cell.length_b   1.000
_cell.length_c   1.000
_cell.angle_alpha   90.00
_cell.angle_beta   90.00
_cell.angle_gamma   90.00
#
_symmetry.space_group_name_H-M   'P 1'
#
loop_
_entity.id
_entity.type
_entity.pdbx_description
1 polymer ?
#
loop_
_entity_poly.entity_id
_entity_poly.type
_entity_poly.pdbx_seq_one_letter_code
_entity_poly.pdbx_strand_id
1 'polypeptide(L)'
;KVELTYNLMRTFVAAFAFVLPFSLVRQMSVDRLKGSLTGKKRCVPAVAGIIAGLSVSIAGNMHYVVYSKIIPWLQNLQGKEADSYWFPDATRYIGYNPDVPDKTIHEFPCYSFVLGDLHAHVVNVMFVLFLVGLLYAWMRSVRMREAVIMKPRRKEFWKKQLLIPHILLAAVMIGMFRFTNFWDFIIYFVVTGGVVLFTNIVQFDGKVKRILAVTAVQADRKSTRL
;
A
#
# COMPACT_ATOMS: atom_id res chain seq x y z
N LYS A 1 -12.06 -12.73 26.47
CA LYS A 1 -10.66 -12.39 26.08
C LYS A 1 -10.50 -12.35 24.55
N VAL A 2 -11.17 -13.24 23.77
CA VAL A 2 -11.11 -13.25 22.31
C VAL A 2 -11.66 -11.94 21.73
N GLU A 3 -12.79 -11.46 22.21
CA GLU A 3 -13.42 -10.20 21.79
C GLU A 3 -12.49 -8.99 21.98
N LEU A 4 -11.78 -8.94 23.12
CA LEU A 4 -10.82 -7.88 23.38
C LEU A 4 -9.67 -7.92 22.36
N THR A 5 -9.13 -9.10 22.10
CA THR A 5 -8.04 -9.27 21.12
C THR A 5 -8.50 -8.89 19.72
N TYR A 6 -9.72 -9.27 19.33
CA TYR A 6 -10.30 -8.91 18.05
C TYR A 6 -10.46 -7.39 17.89
N ASN A 7 -11.01 -6.73 18.90
CA ASN A 7 -11.20 -5.27 18.89
C ASN A 7 -9.86 -4.51 18.88
N LEU A 8 -8.86 -5.01 19.61
CA LEU A 8 -7.51 -4.44 19.57
C LEU A 8 -6.88 -4.60 18.17
N MET A 9 -7.00 -5.78 17.56
CA MET A 9 -6.49 -6.00 16.22
C MET A 9 -7.17 -5.11 15.19
N ARG A 10 -8.49 -4.94 15.25
CA ARG A 10 -9.25 -4.01 14.40
C ARG A 10 -8.73 -2.58 14.51
N THR A 11 -8.56 -2.10 15.75
CA THR A 11 -8.04 -0.75 16.01
C THR A 11 -6.61 -0.61 15.49
N PHE A 12 -5.79 -1.63 15.67
CA PHE A 12 -4.41 -1.65 15.20
C PHE A 12 -4.33 -1.57 13.68
N VAL A 13 -5.11 -2.40 12.95
CA VAL A 13 -5.16 -2.38 11.48
C VAL A 13 -5.64 -1.02 10.97
N ALA A 14 -6.69 -0.45 11.57
CA ALA A 14 -7.21 0.87 11.19
C ALA A 14 -6.17 1.98 11.42
N ALA A 15 -5.45 1.95 12.55
CA ALA A 15 -4.38 2.90 12.83
C ALA A 15 -3.24 2.82 11.80
N PHE A 16 -2.82 1.60 11.44
CA PHE A 16 -1.78 1.41 10.42
C PHE A 16 -2.26 1.74 9.00
N ALA A 17 -3.54 1.55 8.69
CA ALA A 17 -4.15 1.99 7.44
C ALA A 17 -4.08 3.52 7.27
N PHE A 18 -3.94 4.29 8.36
CA PHE A 18 -3.70 5.73 8.31
C PHE A 18 -2.20 6.08 8.35
N VAL A 19 -1.46 5.54 9.34
CA VAL A 19 -0.08 5.96 9.64
C VAL A 19 0.91 5.58 8.54
N LEU A 20 0.75 4.40 7.93
CA LEU A 20 1.68 3.93 6.90
C LEU A 20 1.58 4.77 5.60
N PRO A 21 0.41 4.99 4.98
CA PRO A 21 0.32 5.85 3.81
C PRO A 21 0.65 7.31 4.13
N PHE A 22 0.29 7.81 5.33
CA PHE A 22 0.74 9.12 5.80
C PHE A 22 2.26 9.24 5.75
N SER A 23 2.96 8.31 6.38
CA SER A 23 4.42 8.33 6.47
C SER A 23 5.09 8.20 5.11
N LEU A 24 4.60 7.29 4.26
CA LEU A 24 5.10 7.05 2.92
C LEU A 24 4.95 8.30 2.04
N VAL A 25 3.74 8.83 1.91
CA VAL A 25 3.46 9.96 1.02
C VAL A 25 4.09 11.26 1.55
N ARG A 26 4.13 11.44 2.88
CA ARG A 26 4.90 12.54 3.48
C ARG A 26 6.37 12.47 3.10
N GLN A 27 7.00 11.29 3.19
CA GLN A 27 8.41 11.12 2.81
C GLN A 27 8.64 11.33 1.32
N MET A 28 7.77 10.78 0.46
CA MET A 28 7.83 10.99 -0.99
C MET A 28 7.73 12.50 -1.35
N SER A 29 6.84 13.22 -0.67
CA SER A 29 6.66 14.67 -0.85
C SER A 29 7.89 15.45 -0.40
N VAL A 30 8.51 15.07 0.71
CA VAL A 30 9.80 15.66 1.15
C VAL A 30 10.89 15.43 0.13
N ASP A 31 11.02 14.21 -0.38
CA ASP A 31 12.06 13.87 -1.37
C ASP A 31 11.83 14.59 -2.71
N ARG A 32 10.57 14.80 -3.12
CA ARG A 32 10.20 15.54 -4.33
C ARG A 32 10.49 17.03 -4.21
N LEU A 33 10.22 17.62 -3.05
CA LEU A 33 10.36 19.04 -2.77
C LEU A 33 11.71 19.42 -2.18
N LYS A 34 12.68 18.51 -2.19
CA LYS A 34 14.02 18.71 -1.62
C LYS A 34 14.66 19.99 -2.16
N GLY A 35 15.03 20.90 -1.24
CA GLY A 35 15.58 22.22 -1.59
C GLY A 35 14.56 23.36 -1.77
N SER A 36 13.24 23.06 -1.85
CA SER A 36 12.19 24.09 -2.00
C SER A 36 11.21 24.18 -0.81
N LEU A 37 11.53 23.52 0.33
CA LEU A 37 10.69 23.49 1.53
C LEU A 37 10.86 24.77 2.38
N THR A 38 10.45 25.91 1.83
CA THR A 38 10.50 27.22 2.52
C THR A 38 9.09 27.82 2.65
N GLY A 39 8.87 28.64 3.69
CA GLY A 39 7.60 29.31 3.90
C GLY A 39 6.40 28.34 3.95
N LYS A 40 5.33 28.66 3.22
CA LYS A 40 4.09 27.86 3.16
C LYS A 40 4.30 26.44 2.60
N LYS A 41 5.35 26.19 1.81
CA LYS A 41 5.64 24.84 1.28
C LYS A 41 6.08 23.84 2.32
N ARG A 42 6.46 24.27 3.53
CA ARG A 42 6.81 23.38 4.65
C ARG A 42 5.68 22.44 5.08
N CYS A 43 4.42 22.90 4.94
CA CYS A 43 3.25 22.11 5.33
C CYS A 43 2.82 21.09 4.26
N VAL A 44 3.26 21.24 3.01
CA VAL A 44 2.82 20.39 1.88
C VAL A 44 3.05 18.91 2.15
N PRO A 45 4.21 18.45 2.64
CA PRO A 45 4.39 17.03 2.93
C PRO A 45 3.44 16.48 4.00
N ALA A 46 3.17 17.26 5.05
CA ALA A 46 2.24 16.86 6.11
C ALA A 46 0.81 16.77 5.57
N VAL A 47 0.36 17.77 4.80
CA VAL A 47 -0.97 17.78 4.19
C VAL A 47 -1.13 16.61 3.22
N ALA A 48 -0.15 16.37 2.34
CA ALA A 48 -0.16 15.24 1.42
C ALA A 48 -0.23 13.89 2.17
N GLY A 49 0.52 13.76 3.26
CA GLY A 49 0.46 12.58 4.13
C GLY A 49 -0.92 12.40 4.79
N ILE A 50 -1.52 13.46 5.31
CA ILE A 50 -2.86 13.43 5.92
C ILE A 50 -3.89 12.99 4.87
N ILE A 51 -3.86 13.59 3.67
CA ILE A 51 -4.77 13.20 2.58
C ILE A 51 -4.61 11.72 2.26
N ALA A 52 -3.37 11.23 2.12
CA ALA A 52 -3.12 9.81 1.85
C ALA A 52 -3.62 8.89 2.96
N GLY A 53 -3.38 9.24 4.23
CA GLY A 53 -3.88 8.49 5.38
C GLY A 53 -5.41 8.43 5.40
N LEU A 54 -6.08 9.56 5.21
CA LEU A 54 -7.55 9.64 5.13
C LEU A 54 -8.10 8.87 3.93
N SER A 55 -7.42 8.95 2.77
CA SER A 55 -7.86 8.25 1.56
C SER A 55 -7.85 6.72 1.72
N VAL A 56 -6.92 6.15 2.47
CA VAL A 56 -6.86 4.71 2.71
C VAL A 56 -7.76 4.28 3.85
N SER A 57 -7.82 5.04 4.96
CA SER A 57 -8.50 4.60 6.18
C SER A 57 -9.99 4.97 6.25
N ILE A 58 -10.37 6.12 5.67
CA ILE A 58 -11.73 6.69 5.82
C ILE A 58 -12.44 6.86 4.49
N ALA A 59 -11.73 7.15 3.41
CA ALA A 59 -12.36 7.35 2.12
C ALA A 59 -12.98 6.04 1.61
N GLY A 60 -14.20 6.16 1.10
CA GLY A 60 -14.93 5.08 0.47
C GLY A 60 -15.24 5.44 -0.99
N ASN A 61 -16.22 4.76 -1.54
CA ASN A 61 -16.66 4.95 -2.92
C ASN A 61 -17.68 6.11 -3.12
N MET A 62 -17.81 7.02 -2.18
CA MET A 62 -18.77 8.14 -2.17
C MET A 62 -20.25 7.75 -2.12
N HIS A 63 -20.61 6.47 -2.21
CA HIS A 63 -22.00 6.01 -2.21
C HIS A 63 -22.75 6.52 -0.98
N TYR A 64 -22.16 6.39 0.21
CA TYR A 64 -22.73 6.93 1.44
C TYR A 64 -23.01 8.43 1.35
N VAL A 65 -22.06 9.22 0.83
CA VAL A 65 -22.22 10.67 0.74
C VAL A 65 -23.37 11.03 -0.22
N VAL A 66 -23.42 10.37 -1.36
CA VAL A 66 -24.45 10.62 -2.39
C VAL A 66 -25.83 10.20 -1.89
N TYR A 67 -26.00 8.96 -1.47
CA TYR A 67 -27.31 8.38 -1.18
C TYR A 67 -27.81 8.65 0.24
N SER A 68 -26.93 8.91 1.21
CA SER A 68 -27.33 9.23 2.59
C SER A 68 -27.38 10.73 2.88
N LYS A 69 -26.74 11.58 2.08
CA LYS A 69 -26.68 13.03 2.36
C LYS A 69 -27.20 13.87 1.20
N ILE A 70 -26.66 13.71 -0.01
CA ILE A 70 -27.01 14.58 -1.15
C ILE A 70 -28.41 14.30 -1.65
N ILE A 71 -28.78 13.05 -1.92
CA ILE A 71 -30.13 12.70 -2.42
C ILE A 71 -31.22 13.04 -1.42
N PRO A 72 -31.14 12.68 -0.12
CA PRO A 72 -32.12 13.10 0.88
C PRO A 72 -32.26 14.61 1.01
N TRP A 73 -31.15 15.35 0.92
CA TRP A 73 -31.19 16.80 0.92
C TRP A 73 -31.95 17.36 -0.28
N LEU A 74 -31.72 16.83 -1.50
CA LEU A 74 -32.47 17.21 -2.71
C LEU A 74 -33.96 16.82 -2.62
N GLN A 75 -34.28 15.65 -2.07
CA GLN A 75 -35.66 15.20 -1.87
C GLN A 75 -36.38 16.15 -0.91
N ASN A 76 -35.77 16.52 0.20
CA ASN A 76 -36.34 17.49 1.15
C ASN A 76 -36.60 18.86 0.50
N LEU A 77 -35.71 19.34 -0.37
CA LEU A 77 -35.91 20.59 -1.13
C LEU A 77 -37.10 20.49 -2.09
N GLN A 78 -37.44 19.29 -2.54
CA GLN A 78 -38.63 19.03 -3.40
C GLN A 78 -39.88 18.70 -2.61
N GLY A 79 -39.87 18.75 -1.26
CA GLY A 79 -40.95 18.39 -0.40
C GLY A 79 -41.31 16.89 -0.40
N LYS A 80 -40.35 16.03 -0.79
CA LYS A 80 -40.49 14.58 -0.76
C LYS A 80 -39.91 14.03 0.53
N GLU A 81 -40.44 12.90 1.01
CA GLU A 81 -39.82 12.16 2.09
C GLU A 81 -38.47 11.60 1.64
N ALA A 82 -37.49 11.68 2.54
CA ALA A 82 -36.15 11.15 2.28
C ALA A 82 -36.12 9.63 2.41
N ASP A 83 -35.52 8.96 1.44
CA ASP A 83 -35.31 7.51 1.49
C ASP A 83 -34.37 7.12 2.64
N SER A 84 -34.64 5.99 3.27
CA SER A 84 -33.77 5.41 4.28
C SER A 84 -32.53 4.84 3.60
N TYR A 85 -31.35 5.08 4.19
CA TYR A 85 -30.09 4.55 3.69
C TYR A 85 -29.59 3.37 4.53
N TRP A 86 -29.30 2.27 3.86
CA TRP A 86 -28.67 1.11 4.48
C TRP A 86 -27.20 1.05 4.08
N PHE A 87 -26.28 1.20 5.06
CA PHE A 87 -24.84 1.34 4.80
C PHE A 87 -24.21 0.22 3.94
N PRO A 88 -24.63 -1.07 4.07
CA PRO A 88 -24.12 -2.13 3.20
C PRO A 88 -24.40 -1.95 1.70
N ASP A 89 -25.37 -1.12 1.29
CA ASP A 89 -25.62 -0.83 -0.13
C ASP A 89 -24.41 -0.17 -0.81
N ALA A 90 -23.54 0.48 -0.02
CA ALA A 90 -22.29 1.02 -0.52
C ALA A 90 -21.37 -0.02 -1.19
N THR A 91 -21.58 -1.29 -0.94
CA THR A 91 -20.79 -2.40 -1.49
C THR A 91 -21.57 -3.29 -2.46
N ARG A 92 -22.91 -3.04 -2.62
CA ARG A 92 -23.84 -3.91 -3.35
C ARG A 92 -24.38 -3.22 -4.58
N TYR A 93 -23.56 -2.90 -5.54
CA TYR A 93 -24.00 -2.27 -6.79
C TYR A 93 -23.72 -3.12 -8.02
N ILE A 94 -22.68 -3.98 -8.06
CA ILE A 94 -22.47 -4.91 -9.17
C ILE A 94 -23.32 -6.16 -8.97
N GLY A 95 -24.16 -6.45 -9.96
CA GLY A 95 -25.08 -7.58 -9.94
C GLY A 95 -26.35 -7.37 -9.12
N TYR A 96 -26.50 -6.22 -8.46
CA TYR A 96 -27.70 -5.87 -7.70
C TYR A 96 -28.58 -4.85 -8.43
N ASN A 97 -27.99 -4.05 -9.30
CA ASN A 97 -28.71 -3.12 -10.15
C ASN A 97 -27.98 -2.94 -11.51
N PRO A 98 -28.45 -3.59 -12.59
CA PRO A 98 -29.57 -4.56 -12.65
C PRO A 98 -29.28 -5.84 -11.88
N ASP A 99 -30.32 -6.52 -11.46
CA ASP A 99 -30.22 -7.80 -10.75
C ASP A 99 -29.77 -8.91 -11.70
N VAL A 100 -28.62 -9.50 -11.45
CA VAL A 100 -28.03 -10.61 -12.22
C VAL A 100 -27.52 -11.69 -11.26
N PRO A 101 -27.36 -12.96 -11.74
CA PRO A 101 -26.89 -14.05 -10.87
C PRO A 101 -25.49 -13.83 -10.29
N ASP A 102 -24.60 -13.14 -11.02
CA ASP A 102 -23.24 -12.85 -10.57
C ASP A 102 -23.22 -11.57 -9.74
N LYS A 103 -23.34 -11.74 -8.43
CA LYS A 103 -23.34 -10.66 -7.44
C LYS A 103 -22.00 -10.55 -6.77
N THR A 104 -21.43 -9.36 -6.77
CA THR A 104 -20.14 -9.07 -6.17
C THR A 104 -20.27 -8.03 -5.04
N ILE A 105 -19.59 -8.26 -3.93
CA ILE A 105 -19.48 -7.30 -2.82
C ILE A 105 -18.12 -6.62 -2.93
N HIS A 106 -18.14 -5.28 -3.07
CA HIS A 106 -16.92 -4.47 -3.19
C HIS A 106 -16.61 -3.82 -1.86
N GLU A 107 -15.81 -4.50 -1.05
CA GLU A 107 -15.38 -3.97 0.24
C GLU A 107 -14.21 -2.99 0.08
N PHE A 108 -14.27 -1.92 0.85
CA PHE A 108 -13.20 -0.96 1.00
C PHE A 108 -12.84 -0.79 2.48
N PRO A 109 -11.61 -0.38 2.85
CA PRO A 109 -11.16 -0.43 4.24
C PRO A 109 -12.10 0.27 5.24
N CYS A 110 -12.61 1.45 4.90
CA CYS A 110 -13.56 2.16 5.76
C CYS A 110 -14.82 1.33 6.05
N TYR A 111 -15.36 0.63 5.07
CA TYR A 111 -16.52 -0.24 5.24
C TYR A 111 -16.25 -1.32 6.28
N SER A 112 -15.15 -2.03 6.16
CA SER A 112 -14.76 -3.08 7.09
C SER A 112 -14.46 -2.53 8.49
N PHE A 113 -13.86 -1.34 8.60
CA PHE A 113 -13.61 -0.72 9.90
C PHE A 113 -14.90 -0.28 10.60
N VAL A 114 -15.89 0.22 9.86
CA VAL A 114 -17.20 0.62 10.42
C VAL A 114 -18.00 -0.60 10.87
N LEU A 115 -18.07 -1.65 10.05
CA LEU A 115 -18.76 -2.88 10.42
C LEU A 115 -17.99 -3.72 11.45
N GLY A 116 -16.71 -3.45 11.63
CA GLY A 116 -15.87 -4.20 12.55
C GLY A 116 -15.44 -5.55 12.01
N ASP A 117 -15.35 -5.69 10.70
CA ASP A 117 -14.99 -6.93 10.03
C ASP A 117 -13.51 -6.98 9.66
N LEU A 118 -12.83 -8.08 10.01
CA LEU A 118 -11.41 -8.30 9.76
C LEU A 118 -11.20 -9.43 8.75
N HIS A 119 -11.62 -9.21 7.53
CA HIS A 119 -11.28 -10.10 6.42
C HIS A 119 -9.77 -10.10 6.12
N ALA A 120 -9.28 -11.15 5.50
CA ALA A 120 -7.84 -11.32 5.20
C ALA A 120 -7.26 -10.13 4.42
N HIS A 121 -7.99 -9.62 3.41
CA HIS A 121 -7.56 -8.46 2.63
C HIS A 121 -7.49 -7.17 3.46
N VAL A 122 -8.36 -6.98 4.44
CA VAL A 122 -8.35 -5.81 5.34
C VAL A 122 -7.13 -5.84 6.25
N VAL A 123 -6.83 -7.00 6.83
CA VAL A 123 -5.61 -7.19 7.64
C VAL A 123 -4.37 -6.98 6.80
N ASN A 124 -4.38 -7.46 5.56
CA ASN A 124 -3.23 -7.32 4.65
C ASN A 124 -2.94 -5.87 4.25
N VAL A 125 -3.89 -4.93 4.34
CA VAL A 125 -3.65 -3.51 4.02
C VAL A 125 -2.39 -2.98 4.73
N MET A 126 -2.24 -3.24 6.02
CA MET A 126 -1.07 -2.77 6.76
C MET A 126 0.24 -3.44 6.28
N PHE A 127 0.22 -4.73 5.97
CA PHE A 127 1.40 -5.46 5.49
C PHE A 127 1.80 -5.04 4.08
N VAL A 128 0.83 -4.83 3.22
CA VAL A 128 1.01 -4.30 1.87
C VAL A 128 1.65 -2.91 1.91
N LEU A 129 1.09 -1.99 2.70
CA LEU A 129 1.63 -0.64 2.86
C LEU A 129 3.03 -0.64 3.47
N PHE A 130 3.28 -1.53 4.43
CA PHE A 130 4.61 -1.72 4.99
C PHE A 130 5.61 -2.21 3.93
N LEU A 131 5.24 -3.20 3.11
CA LEU A 131 6.08 -3.68 2.01
C LEU A 131 6.40 -2.57 1.01
N VAL A 132 5.39 -1.79 0.59
CA VAL A 132 5.58 -0.65 -0.33
C VAL A 132 6.52 0.39 0.28
N GLY A 133 6.34 0.72 1.56
CA GLY A 133 7.24 1.60 2.31
C GLY A 133 8.67 1.08 2.38
N LEU A 134 8.84 -0.21 2.61
CA LEU A 134 10.15 -0.88 2.66
C LEU A 134 10.87 -0.82 1.29
N LEU A 135 10.15 -1.09 0.22
CA LEU A 135 10.67 -1.02 -1.15
C LEU A 135 11.07 0.41 -1.52
N TYR A 136 10.24 1.39 -1.14
CA TYR A 136 10.55 2.80 -1.33
C TYR A 136 11.80 3.21 -0.55
N ALA A 137 11.92 2.81 0.72
CA ALA A 137 13.08 3.10 1.56
C ALA A 137 14.37 2.51 0.94
N TRP A 138 14.31 1.30 0.40
CA TRP A 138 15.44 0.70 -0.29
C TRP A 138 15.82 1.48 -1.55
N MET A 139 14.88 1.75 -2.44
CA MET A 139 15.11 2.53 -3.66
C MET A 139 15.71 3.91 -3.33
N ARG A 140 15.17 4.58 -2.31
CA ARG A 140 15.69 5.85 -1.80
C ARG A 140 17.14 5.72 -1.31
N SER A 141 17.45 4.68 -0.54
CA SER A 141 18.80 4.45 -0.02
C SER A 141 19.84 4.26 -1.13
N VAL A 142 19.47 3.59 -2.22
CA VAL A 142 20.34 3.40 -3.39
C VAL A 142 20.57 4.73 -4.11
N ARG A 143 19.53 5.54 -4.29
CA ARG A 143 19.64 6.87 -4.92
C ARG A 143 20.47 7.86 -4.12
N MET A 144 20.45 7.75 -2.78
CA MET A 144 21.18 8.66 -1.89
C MET A 144 22.62 8.22 -1.61
N ARG A 145 22.99 7.00 -1.97
CA ARG A 145 24.39 6.58 -1.92
C ARG A 145 25.13 7.34 -3.00
N GLU A 146 25.90 8.34 -2.62
CA GLU A 146 26.93 8.89 -3.47
C GLU A 146 27.78 7.72 -3.98
N ALA A 147 28.16 7.79 -5.25
CA ALA A 147 28.98 6.77 -5.89
C ALA A 147 30.36 6.71 -5.21
N VAL A 148 30.42 6.07 -4.07
CA VAL A 148 31.70 5.72 -3.45
C VAL A 148 32.34 4.70 -4.36
N ILE A 149 33.33 5.16 -5.12
CA ILE A 149 34.12 4.39 -6.09
C ILE A 149 35.04 3.44 -5.31
N MET A 150 34.49 2.51 -4.58
CA MET A 150 35.20 1.35 -4.09
C MET A 150 34.84 0.18 -5.00
N LYS A 151 35.85 -0.34 -5.72
CA LYS A 151 35.73 -1.61 -6.44
C LYS A 151 35.85 -2.75 -5.43
N PRO A 152 34.74 -3.27 -4.88
CA PRO A 152 34.80 -4.37 -3.91
C PRO A 152 35.34 -5.63 -4.61
N ARG A 153 36.03 -6.49 -3.87
CA ARG A 153 36.36 -7.84 -4.35
C ARG A 153 35.09 -8.58 -4.76
N ARG A 154 35.15 -9.42 -5.78
CA ARG A 154 33.98 -10.11 -6.37
C ARG A 154 33.07 -10.78 -5.32
N LYS A 155 33.66 -11.47 -4.33
CA LYS A 155 32.91 -12.12 -3.24
C LYS A 155 32.16 -11.12 -2.34
N GLU A 156 32.82 -10.00 -1.98
CA GLU A 156 32.19 -8.94 -1.16
C GLU A 156 31.09 -8.22 -1.91
N PHE A 157 31.23 -8.01 -3.22
CA PHE A 157 30.19 -7.45 -4.06
C PHE A 157 28.91 -8.28 -3.97
N TRP A 158 28.98 -9.59 -4.25
CA TRP A 158 27.83 -10.47 -4.19
C TRP A 158 27.23 -10.58 -2.80
N LYS A 159 28.05 -10.69 -1.75
CA LYS A 159 27.58 -10.68 -0.37
C LYS A 159 26.77 -9.41 -0.05
N LYS A 160 27.25 -8.24 -0.45
CA LYS A 160 26.56 -6.95 -0.27
C LYS A 160 25.25 -6.88 -1.06
N GLN A 161 25.16 -7.46 -2.25
CA GLN A 161 23.94 -7.47 -3.05
C GLN A 161 22.90 -8.49 -2.53
N LEU A 162 23.33 -9.57 -1.94
CA LEU A 162 22.47 -10.64 -1.46
C LEU A 162 21.94 -10.42 -0.04
N LEU A 163 22.69 -9.73 0.80
CA LEU A 163 22.34 -9.49 2.20
C LEU A 163 21.73 -8.08 2.40
N ILE A 164 20.95 -7.60 1.44
CA ILE A 164 20.21 -6.35 1.60
C ILE A 164 19.01 -6.59 2.52
N PRO A 165 18.97 -5.99 3.73
CA PRO A 165 17.91 -6.27 4.71
C PRO A 165 16.50 -6.02 4.15
N HIS A 166 16.35 -4.99 3.32
CA HIS A 166 15.06 -4.66 2.69
C HIS A 166 14.55 -5.78 1.78
N ILE A 167 15.45 -6.41 0.99
CA ILE A 167 15.08 -7.52 0.09
C ILE A 167 14.75 -8.77 0.90
N LEU A 168 15.51 -9.05 1.95
CA LEU A 168 15.27 -10.20 2.82
C LEU A 168 13.90 -10.07 3.52
N LEU A 169 13.61 -8.90 4.06
CA LEU A 169 12.33 -8.64 4.71
C LEU A 169 11.17 -8.65 3.70
N ALA A 170 11.37 -8.08 2.50
CA ALA A 170 10.37 -8.16 1.42
C ALA A 170 10.08 -9.61 1.02
N ALA A 171 11.09 -10.48 0.96
CA ALA A 171 10.89 -11.90 0.67
C ALA A 171 10.05 -12.60 1.76
N VAL A 172 10.31 -12.31 3.04
CA VAL A 172 9.49 -12.82 4.15
C VAL A 172 8.04 -12.35 4.04
N MET A 173 7.83 -11.05 3.75
CA MET A 173 6.48 -10.49 3.59
C MET A 173 5.72 -11.13 2.42
N ILE A 174 6.38 -11.31 1.28
CA ILE A 174 5.77 -11.97 0.12
C ILE A 174 5.41 -13.43 0.45
N GLY A 175 6.30 -14.14 1.16
CA GLY A 175 6.00 -15.50 1.64
C GLY A 175 4.78 -15.54 2.55
N MET A 176 4.64 -14.57 3.45
CA MET A 176 3.47 -14.46 4.32
C MET A 176 2.17 -14.23 3.51
N PHE A 177 2.20 -13.41 2.45
CA PHE A 177 1.02 -13.17 1.62
C PHE A 177 0.45 -14.44 0.98
N ARG A 178 1.30 -15.42 0.65
CA ARG A 178 0.85 -16.71 0.12
C ARG A 178 -0.14 -17.42 1.05
N PHE A 179 0.01 -17.23 2.37
CA PHE A 179 -0.84 -17.87 3.39
C PHE A 179 -1.99 -16.97 3.85
N THR A 180 -1.87 -15.65 3.71
CA THR A 180 -2.88 -14.70 4.17
C THR A 180 -3.84 -14.29 3.06
N ASN A 181 -3.32 -13.92 1.88
CA ASN A 181 -4.11 -13.57 0.69
C ASN A 181 -3.31 -13.87 -0.58
N PHE A 182 -3.71 -14.90 -1.30
CA PHE A 182 -3.00 -15.37 -2.48
C PHE A 182 -2.91 -14.32 -3.61
N TRP A 183 -3.91 -13.45 -3.76
CA TRP A 183 -3.87 -12.37 -4.75
C TRP A 183 -2.78 -11.34 -4.43
N ASP A 184 -2.63 -10.97 -3.17
CA ASP A 184 -1.55 -10.10 -2.73
C ASP A 184 -0.17 -10.73 -2.98
N PHE A 185 -0.04 -12.05 -2.80
CA PHE A 185 1.19 -12.75 -3.13
C PHE A 185 1.60 -12.52 -4.59
N ILE A 186 0.69 -12.76 -5.55
CA ILE A 186 0.99 -12.62 -6.99
C ILE A 186 1.31 -11.16 -7.33
N ILE A 187 0.46 -10.23 -6.90
CA ILE A 187 0.59 -8.81 -7.22
C ILE A 187 1.92 -8.26 -6.68
N TYR A 188 2.18 -8.46 -5.40
CA TYR A 188 3.37 -7.88 -4.76
C TYR A 188 4.66 -8.64 -5.05
N PHE A 189 4.57 -9.89 -5.50
CA PHE A 189 5.71 -10.57 -6.11
C PHE A 189 6.15 -9.84 -7.39
N VAL A 190 5.21 -9.53 -8.31
CA VAL A 190 5.50 -8.80 -9.55
C VAL A 190 5.99 -7.38 -9.25
N VAL A 191 5.28 -6.65 -8.37
CA VAL A 191 5.66 -5.27 -7.97
C VAL A 191 7.09 -5.25 -7.39
N THR A 192 7.42 -6.18 -6.49
CA THR A 192 8.75 -6.25 -5.90
C THR A 192 9.81 -6.59 -6.95
N GLY A 193 9.50 -7.49 -7.90
CA GLY A 193 10.37 -7.79 -9.04
C GLY A 193 10.67 -6.56 -9.88
N GLY A 194 9.65 -5.77 -10.20
CA GLY A 194 9.77 -4.51 -10.92
C GLY A 194 10.62 -3.48 -10.17
N VAL A 195 10.40 -3.32 -8.87
CA VAL A 195 11.21 -2.39 -8.03
C VAL A 195 12.67 -2.84 -7.95
N VAL A 196 12.92 -4.15 -7.82
CA VAL A 196 14.29 -4.71 -7.83
C VAL A 196 14.98 -4.40 -9.15
N LEU A 197 14.32 -4.66 -10.27
CA LEU A 197 14.86 -4.36 -11.60
C LEU A 197 15.14 -2.85 -11.77
N PHE A 198 14.16 -2.01 -11.46
CA PHE A 198 14.30 -0.56 -11.57
C PHE A 198 15.43 -0.01 -10.70
N THR A 199 15.55 -0.47 -9.47
CA THR A 199 16.60 -0.05 -8.55
C THR A 199 17.98 -0.46 -9.06
N ASN A 200 18.11 -1.66 -9.66
CA ASN A 200 19.36 -2.12 -10.27
C ASN A 200 19.72 -1.34 -11.55
N ILE A 201 18.71 -0.92 -12.34
CA ILE A 201 18.93 -0.02 -13.49
C ILE A 201 19.56 1.29 -13.00
N VAL A 202 18.97 1.90 -11.98
CA VAL A 202 19.48 3.15 -11.39
C VAL A 202 20.88 2.96 -10.78
N GLN A 203 21.10 1.83 -10.10
CA GLN A 203 22.38 1.54 -9.42
C GLN A 203 23.54 1.29 -10.38
N PHE A 204 23.31 0.64 -11.50
CA PHE A 204 24.37 0.16 -12.41
C PHE A 204 24.50 0.94 -13.71
N ASP A 205 23.73 2.01 -13.87
CA ASP A 205 23.88 3.01 -14.95
C ASP A 205 24.12 2.37 -16.33
N GLY A 206 23.13 1.67 -16.87
CA GLY A 206 23.15 1.08 -18.21
C GLY A 206 24.02 -0.17 -18.40
N LYS A 207 24.67 -0.71 -17.37
CA LYS A 207 25.46 -1.95 -17.47
C LYS A 207 24.55 -3.19 -17.50
N VAL A 208 23.88 -3.42 -18.63
CA VAL A 208 22.82 -4.41 -18.83
C VAL A 208 23.17 -5.79 -18.25
N LYS A 209 24.34 -6.35 -18.58
CA LYS A 209 24.76 -7.68 -18.07
C LYS A 209 24.79 -7.73 -16.54
N ARG A 210 25.21 -6.65 -15.88
CA ARG A 210 25.27 -6.57 -14.42
C ARG A 210 23.86 -6.40 -13.82
N ILE A 211 23.02 -5.58 -14.44
CA ILE A 211 21.62 -5.38 -14.06
C ILE A 211 20.90 -6.72 -14.08
N LEU A 212 20.96 -7.44 -15.19
CA LEU A 212 20.27 -8.74 -15.33
C LEU A 212 20.81 -9.78 -14.35
N ALA A 213 22.13 -9.91 -14.21
CA ALA A 213 22.72 -10.87 -13.28
C ALA A 213 22.35 -10.61 -11.82
N VAL A 214 22.41 -9.34 -11.36
CA VAL A 214 22.06 -9.00 -9.98
C VAL A 214 20.55 -9.15 -9.75
N THR A 215 19.72 -8.70 -10.69
CA THR A 215 18.27 -8.86 -10.61
C THR A 215 17.86 -10.32 -10.55
N ALA A 216 18.42 -11.17 -11.41
CA ALA A 216 18.15 -12.60 -11.41
C ALA A 216 18.52 -13.26 -10.06
N VAL A 217 19.70 -12.98 -9.52
CA VAL A 217 20.14 -13.53 -8.24
C VAL A 217 19.29 -13.02 -7.07
N GLN A 218 18.88 -11.76 -7.09
CA GLN A 218 17.97 -11.21 -6.06
C GLN A 218 16.55 -11.75 -6.17
N ALA A 219 16.07 -12.02 -7.39
CA ALA A 219 14.75 -12.62 -7.63
C ALA A 219 14.74 -14.11 -7.26
N ASP A 220 15.79 -14.86 -7.60
CA ASP A 220 15.89 -16.29 -7.27
C ASP A 220 15.82 -16.55 -5.77
N ARG A 221 16.45 -15.72 -4.95
CA ARG A 221 16.31 -15.81 -3.48
C ARG A 221 14.91 -15.60 -2.94
N LYS A 222 14.01 -14.94 -3.70
CA LYS A 222 12.58 -14.87 -3.35
C LYS A 222 11.88 -16.20 -3.61
N SER A 223 12.34 -16.98 -4.61
CA SER A 223 11.69 -18.20 -5.07
C SER A 223 12.15 -19.45 -4.29
N THR A 224 13.41 -19.54 -3.90
CA THR A 224 14.04 -20.79 -3.41
C THR A 224 13.92 -21.04 -1.91
N ARG A 225 13.27 -20.19 -1.13
CA ARG A 225 13.08 -20.37 0.32
C ARG A 225 11.61 -20.28 0.76
N LEU A 226 10.69 -20.49 -0.16
CA LEU A 226 9.27 -20.69 0.07
C LEU A 226 8.89 -22.12 -0.28
#